data_53b1a5c057f20714f6c2dd70e28f1b56
#
_entry.id   53b1a5c057f20714f6c2dd70e28f1b56
#
_cell.length_a   1.000
_cell.length_b   1.000
_cell.length_c   1.000
_cell.angle_alpha   90.00
_cell.angle_beta   90.00
_cell.angle_gamma   90.00
#
_symmetry.space_group_name_H-M   'P 1'
#
loop_
_entity.id
_entity.type
_entity.pdbx_description
1 polymer ?
#
loop_
_entity_poly.entity_id
_entity_poly.type
_entity_poly.pdbx_seq_one_letter_code
_entity_poly.pdbx_strand_id
1 'polypeptide(L)'
;MLDLYELKQFAAFADLGTLSKVAEEFHLSTPSITRSMQNLEESFGVKLFLRGKNRIELNETGKAAVGYARKLLQEADRAVEQVRAFDLRQKTIVVRSCAPAPLWELLKKLNHTDPGKMISSAICQNE
;
A
#
# COMPACT_ATOMS: atom_id res chain seq x y z
N MET A 1 -11.99 10.73 7.48
CA MET A 1 -10.64 10.33 7.08
C MET A 1 -10.68 9.26 6.01
N LEU A 2 -9.73 9.28 5.11
CA LEU A 2 -9.69 8.29 4.04
C LEU A 2 -9.45 6.89 4.57
N ASP A 3 -10.20 5.97 4.01
CA ASP A 3 -10.08 4.56 4.35
C ASP A 3 -9.41 3.85 3.18
N LEU A 4 -8.31 3.18 3.43
CA LEU A 4 -7.56 2.51 2.37
C LEU A 4 -8.34 1.39 1.71
N TYR A 5 -9.19 0.71 2.47
CA TYR A 5 -10.02 -0.34 1.91
C TYR A 5 -11.03 0.24 0.91
N GLU A 6 -11.60 1.39 1.26
CA GLU A 6 -12.51 2.06 0.34
C GLU A 6 -11.76 2.56 -0.90
N LEU A 7 -10.52 3.01 -0.73
CA LEU A 7 -9.69 3.39 -1.86
C LEU A 7 -9.42 2.22 -2.79
N LYS A 8 -9.21 1.03 -2.24
CA LYS A 8 -9.03 -0.16 -3.05
C LYS A 8 -10.27 -0.44 -3.89
N GLN A 9 -11.44 -0.30 -3.28
CA GLN A 9 -12.69 -0.50 -3.99
C GLN A 9 -12.86 0.53 -5.10
N PHE A 10 -12.47 1.75 -4.82
CA PHE A 10 -12.55 2.83 -5.79
C PHE A 10 -11.64 2.57 -6.99
N ALA A 11 -10.41 2.18 -6.73
CA ALA A 11 -9.48 1.84 -7.80
C ALA A 11 -10.00 0.65 -8.61
N ALA A 12 -10.58 -0.34 -7.92
CA ALA A 12 -11.16 -1.49 -8.59
C ALA A 12 -12.33 -1.08 -9.47
N PHE A 13 -13.12 -0.11 -9.03
CA PHE A 13 -14.21 0.39 -9.85
C PHE A 13 -13.68 0.98 -11.16
N ALA A 14 -12.57 1.68 -11.10
CA ALA A 14 -11.98 2.25 -12.31
C ALA A 14 -11.57 1.15 -13.29
N ASP A 15 -11.14 0.02 -12.77
CA ASP A 15 -10.70 -1.09 -13.60
C ASP A 15 -11.86 -1.96 -14.08
N LEU A 16 -12.84 -2.20 -13.22
CA LEU A 16 -13.92 -3.13 -13.51
C LEU A 16 -15.14 -2.48 -14.16
N GLY A 17 -15.34 -1.22 -13.91
CA GLY A 17 -16.38 -0.46 -14.58
C GLY A 17 -17.75 -0.44 -13.95
N THR A 18 -18.09 -1.37 -13.07
CA THR A 18 -19.40 -1.39 -12.42
C THR A 18 -19.27 -1.71 -10.95
N LEU A 19 -20.25 -1.23 -10.17
CA LEU A 19 -20.27 -1.51 -8.75
C LEU A 19 -20.51 -2.99 -8.46
N SER A 20 -21.30 -3.64 -9.32
CA SER A 20 -21.56 -5.07 -9.17
C SER A 20 -20.29 -5.89 -9.24
N LYS A 21 -19.44 -5.56 -10.18
CA LYS A 21 -18.18 -6.30 -10.34
C LYS A 21 -17.25 -6.06 -9.15
N VAL A 22 -17.24 -4.83 -8.65
CA VAL A 22 -16.44 -4.54 -7.45
C VAL A 22 -16.98 -5.33 -6.27
N ALA A 23 -18.31 -5.40 -6.13
CA ALA A 23 -18.91 -6.15 -5.05
C ALA A 23 -18.51 -7.62 -5.11
N GLU A 24 -18.52 -8.19 -6.30
CA GLU A 24 -18.09 -9.58 -6.49
C GLU A 24 -16.62 -9.76 -6.10
N GLU A 25 -15.79 -8.86 -6.56
CA GLU A 25 -14.37 -8.94 -6.31
C GLU A 25 -14.06 -8.89 -4.82
N PHE A 26 -14.76 -8.06 -4.09
CA PHE A 26 -14.51 -7.85 -2.66
C PHE A 26 -15.42 -8.70 -1.78
N HIS A 27 -16.26 -9.53 -2.37
CA HIS A 27 -17.20 -10.39 -1.64
C HIS A 27 -18.09 -9.57 -0.72
N LEU A 28 -18.59 -8.47 -1.25
CA LEU A 28 -19.50 -7.58 -0.54
C LEU A 28 -20.75 -7.37 -1.35
N SER A 29 -21.76 -6.75 -0.73
CA SER A 29 -22.98 -6.42 -1.45
C SER A 29 -22.78 -5.12 -2.22
N THR A 30 -23.55 -4.96 -3.29
CA THR A 30 -23.49 -3.72 -4.06
C THR A 30 -23.82 -2.49 -3.22
N PRO A 31 -24.85 -2.54 -2.34
CA PRO A 31 -25.10 -1.40 -1.44
C PRO A 31 -23.91 -1.05 -0.55
N SER A 32 -23.14 -2.04 -0.13
CA SER A 32 -21.94 -1.78 0.67
C SER A 32 -20.91 -1.00 -0.14
N ILE A 33 -20.73 -1.38 -1.39
CA ILE A 33 -19.78 -0.67 -2.25
C ILE A 33 -20.29 0.75 -2.51
N THR A 34 -21.58 0.90 -2.73
CA THR A 34 -22.16 2.23 -2.93
C THR A 34 -21.87 3.12 -1.73
N ARG A 35 -22.04 2.57 -0.52
CA ARG A 35 -21.74 3.32 0.69
C ARG A 35 -20.27 3.71 0.76
N SER A 36 -19.39 2.78 0.42
CA SER A 36 -17.97 3.08 0.41
C SER A 36 -17.64 4.24 -0.53
N MET A 37 -18.28 4.25 -1.69
CA MET A 37 -18.04 5.33 -2.64
C MET A 37 -18.55 6.66 -2.11
N GLN A 38 -19.71 6.63 -1.44
CA GLN A 38 -20.24 7.84 -0.82
C GLN A 38 -19.32 8.35 0.29
N ASN A 39 -18.79 7.42 1.08
CA ASN A 39 -17.84 7.78 2.13
C ASN A 39 -16.59 8.43 1.55
N LEU A 40 -16.12 7.93 0.42
CA LEU A 40 -14.97 8.52 -0.23
C LEU A 40 -15.26 9.94 -0.71
N GLU A 41 -16.45 10.14 -1.29
CA GLU A 41 -16.82 11.49 -1.71
C GLU A 41 -16.83 12.44 -0.52
N GLU A 42 -17.29 11.96 0.62
CA GLU A 42 -17.28 12.78 1.83
C GLU A 42 -15.85 13.04 2.31
N SER A 43 -15.02 12.02 2.27
CA SER A 43 -13.64 12.17 2.72
C SER A 43 -12.85 13.14 1.85
N PHE A 44 -13.07 13.07 0.54
CA PHE A 44 -12.40 14.00 -0.37
C PHE A 44 -13.08 15.36 -0.40
N GLY A 45 -14.33 15.41 0.02
CA GLY A 45 -15.07 16.66 0.02
C GLY A 45 -15.54 17.12 -1.34
N VAL A 46 -15.59 16.22 -2.30
CA VAL A 46 -16.04 16.53 -3.66
C VAL A 46 -16.76 15.34 -4.24
N LYS A 47 -17.53 15.57 -5.29
CA LYS A 47 -18.19 14.48 -5.99
C LYS A 47 -17.20 13.83 -6.93
N LEU A 48 -17.25 12.52 -6.99
CA LEU A 48 -16.35 11.74 -7.81
C LEU A 48 -17.06 11.02 -8.95
N PHE A 49 -18.39 10.95 -8.88
CA PHE A 49 -19.18 10.15 -9.82
C PHE A 49 -20.26 10.95 -10.50
N LEU A 50 -20.56 10.54 -11.73
CA LEU A 50 -21.75 10.98 -12.45
C LEU A 50 -22.77 9.87 -12.31
N ARG A 51 -23.98 10.21 -11.87
CA ARG A 51 -25.04 9.23 -11.67
C ARG A 51 -26.11 9.43 -12.71
N GLY A 52 -26.26 8.45 -13.60
CA GLY A 52 -27.31 8.47 -14.58
C GLY A 52 -28.31 7.38 -14.32
N LYS A 53 -29.21 7.15 -15.26
CA LYS A 53 -30.18 6.07 -15.15
C LYS A 53 -29.44 4.75 -15.19
N ASN A 54 -29.52 3.99 -14.12
CA ASN A 54 -28.91 2.67 -14.06
C ASN A 54 -27.43 2.64 -14.33
N ARG A 55 -26.77 3.78 -14.21
CA ARG A 55 -25.33 3.85 -14.47
C ARG A 55 -24.67 4.80 -13.51
N ILE A 56 -23.46 4.44 -13.17
CA ILE A 56 -22.59 5.30 -12.41
C ILE A 56 -21.24 5.27 -13.09
N GLU A 57 -20.61 6.42 -13.25
CA GLU A 57 -19.29 6.49 -13.85
C GLU A 57 -18.52 7.62 -13.21
N LEU A 58 -17.22 7.58 -13.38
CA LEU A 58 -16.37 8.61 -12.80
C LEU A 58 -16.54 9.92 -13.55
N ASN A 59 -16.61 11.02 -12.80
CA ASN A 59 -16.54 12.33 -13.44
C ASN A 59 -15.05 12.67 -13.59
N GLU A 60 -14.76 13.87 -14.09
CA GLU A 60 -13.36 14.23 -14.32
C GLU A 60 -12.55 14.26 -13.02
N THR A 61 -13.16 14.77 -11.95
CA THR A 61 -12.51 14.77 -10.65
C THR A 61 -12.26 13.34 -10.17
N GLY A 62 -13.23 12.45 -10.40
CA GLY A 62 -13.07 11.05 -10.04
C GLY A 62 -11.93 10.39 -10.77
N LYS A 63 -11.78 10.70 -12.06
CA LYS A 63 -10.69 10.14 -12.84
C LYS A 63 -9.33 10.58 -12.28
N ALA A 64 -9.23 11.85 -11.92
CA ALA A 64 -8.01 12.34 -11.29
C ALA A 64 -7.79 11.68 -9.94
N ALA A 65 -8.87 11.49 -9.18
CA ALA A 65 -8.77 10.88 -7.87
C ALA A 65 -8.29 9.44 -7.94
N VAL A 66 -8.64 8.72 -9.00
CA VAL A 66 -8.15 7.36 -9.17
C VAL A 66 -6.63 7.31 -9.21
N GLY A 67 -6.02 8.27 -9.91
CA GLY A 67 -4.57 8.33 -9.98
C GLY A 67 -3.96 8.53 -8.61
N TYR A 68 -4.53 9.44 -7.84
CA TYR A 68 -4.04 9.67 -6.48
C TYR A 68 -4.30 8.47 -5.56
N ALA A 69 -5.46 7.83 -5.73
CA ALA A 69 -5.77 6.64 -4.94
C ALA A 69 -4.74 5.53 -5.18
N ARG A 70 -4.37 5.33 -6.44
CA ARG A 70 -3.38 4.30 -6.76
C ARG A 70 -2.02 4.61 -6.14
N LYS A 71 -1.64 5.89 -6.15
CA LYS A 71 -0.39 6.29 -5.53
C LYS A 71 -0.42 6.04 -4.02
N LEU A 72 -1.53 6.39 -3.38
CA LEU A 72 -1.67 6.16 -1.95
C LEU A 72 -1.61 4.69 -1.60
N LEU A 73 -2.25 3.85 -2.41
CA LEU A 73 -2.25 2.41 -2.16
C LEU A 73 -0.85 1.83 -2.33
N GLN A 74 -0.13 2.29 -3.34
CA GLN A 74 1.25 1.86 -3.55
C GLN A 74 2.13 2.28 -2.38
N GLU A 75 1.93 3.50 -1.91
CA GLU A 75 2.71 4.02 -0.79
C GLU A 75 2.41 3.26 0.49
N ALA A 76 1.15 2.87 0.68
CA ALA A 76 0.78 2.07 1.84
C ALA A 76 1.47 0.70 1.81
N ASP A 77 1.48 0.05 0.65
CA ASP A 77 2.17 -1.22 0.50
C ASP A 77 3.66 -1.05 0.73
N ARG A 78 4.20 0.03 0.22
CA ARG A 78 5.62 0.31 0.38
C ARG A 78 5.96 0.54 1.85
N ALA A 79 5.08 1.21 2.59
CA ALA A 79 5.29 1.44 4.01
C ALA A 79 5.38 0.12 4.76
N VAL A 80 4.49 -0.82 4.42
CA VAL A 80 4.51 -2.13 5.05
C VAL A 80 5.83 -2.84 4.76
N GLU A 81 6.25 -2.80 3.50
CA GLU A 81 7.51 -3.43 3.12
C GLU A 81 8.71 -2.81 3.82
N GLN A 82 8.72 -1.50 3.92
CA GLN A 82 9.82 -0.80 4.56
C GLN A 82 9.89 -1.09 6.04
N VAL A 83 8.74 -1.14 6.70
CA VAL A 83 8.70 -1.46 8.12
C VAL A 83 9.19 -2.89 8.37
N ARG A 84 8.73 -3.82 7.53
CA ARG A 84 9.19 -5.21 7.66
C ARG A 84 10.67 -5.34 7.41
N ALA A 85 11.18 -4.60 6.43
CA ALA A 85 12.60 -4.62 6.14
C ALA A 85 13.40 -4.07 7.31
N PHE A 86 12.91 -2.99 7.91
CA PHE A 86 13.56 -2.42 9.06
C PHE A 86 13.61 -3.40 10.22
N ASP A 87 12.48 -4.07 10.48
CA ASP A 87 12.40 -5.05 11.55
C ASP A 87 13.39 -6.20 11.31
N LEU A 88 13.46 -6.66 10.07
CA LEU A 88 14.37 -7.73 9.73
C LEU A 88 15.83 -7.30 9.96
N ARG A 89 16.16 -6.07 9.60
CA ARG A 89 17.50 -5.56 9.86
C ARG A 89 17.81 -5.50 11.35
N GLN A 90 16.83 -5.09 12.17
CA GLN A 90 17.02 -5.06 13.60
C GLN A 90 17.29 -6.45 14.15
N LYS A 91 16.55 -7.43 13.71
CA LYS A 91 16.75 -8.80 14.14
C LYS A 91 18.11 -9.32 13.70
N THR A 92 18.53 -8.96 12.52
CA THR A 92 19.83 -9.36 12.01
C THR A 92 20.93 -8.76 12.84
N ILE A 93 20.78 -7.52 13.24
CA ILE A 93 21.75 -6.85 14.08
C ILE A 93 21.88 -7.57 15.42
N VAL A 94 20.77 -7.93 16.02
CA VAL A 94 20.79 -8.62 17.29
C VAL A 94 21.52 -9.95 17.17
N VAL A 95 21.24 -10.69 16.13
CA VAL A 95 21.91 -11.97 15.92
C VAL A 95 23.41 -11.79 15.75
N ARG A 96 23.81 -10.80 15.02
CA ARG A 96 25.22 -10.57 14.80
C ARG A 96 25.94 -10.09 16.03
N SER A 97 25.26 -9.37 16.87
CA SER A 97 25.85 -8.94 18.12
C SER A 97 26.27 -10.12 18.97
N CYS A 98 25.55 -11.20 18.81
CA CYS A 98 25.84 -12.40 19.59
C CYS A 98 26.88 -13.28 18.93
N ALA A 99 27.11 -13.07 17.66
CA ALA A 99 28.03 -13.91 16.91
C ALA A 99 29.44 -13.34 16.97
N PRO A 100 30.36 -14.11 17.38
CA PRO A 100 31.71 -13.58 17.52
C PRO A 100 32.42 -13.39 16.22
N ALA A 101 32.13 -14.02 15.25
CA ALA A 101 33.02 -13.96 14.21
C ALA A 101 32.79 -13.34 13.03
N PRO A 102 33.34 -13.40 12.02
CA PRO A 102 33.66 -12.52 10.94
C PRO A 102 32.49 -11.74 10.45
N LEU A 103 32.04 -10.88 11.28
CA LEU A 103 30.93 -10.03 10.94
C LEU A 103 31.25 -9.13 9.76
N TRP A 104 32.50 -8.74 9.67
CA TRP A 104 32.89 -7.87 8.58
C TRP A 104 32.71 -8.54 7.21
N GLU A 105 32.84 -9.83 7.16
CA GLU A 105 32.60 -10.55 5.92
C GLU A 105 31.14 -10.53 5.55
N LEU A 106 30.28 -10.67 6.53
CA LEU A 106 28.87 -10.59 6.31
C LEU A 106 28.49 -9.21 5.81
N LEU A 107 29.14 -8.21 6.34
CA LEU A 107 28.89 -6.85 5.90
C LEU A 107 29.17 -6.67 4.44
N LYS A 108 30.28 -7.21 3.98
CA LYS A 108 30.62 -7.11 2.58
C LYS A 108 29.60 -7.79 1.69
N LYS A 109 29.21 -8.97 2.07
CA LYS A 109 28.22 -9.70 1.33
C LYS A 109 26.93 -8.95 1.21
N LEU A 110 26.47 -8.46 2.33
CA LEU A 110 25.22 -7.75 2.37
C LEU A 110 25.24 -6.48 1.55
N ASN A 111 26.33 -5.78 1.58
CA ASN A 111 26.45 -4.55 0.83
C ASN A 111 26.28 -4.76 -0.66
N HIS A 112 26.61 -5.91 -1.15
CA HIS A 112 26.45 -6.21 -2.55
C HIS A 112 25.01 -6.49 -2.92
N THR A 113 24.23 -6.90 -1.96
CA THR A 113 22.87 -7.27 -2.24
C THR A 113 21.95 -6.07 -2.34
N ASP A 114 21.98 -5.25 -1.35
CA ASP A 114 21.06 -4.11 -1.29
C ASP A 114 21.58 -3.15 -0.26
N PRO A 115 21.98 -1.97 -0.67
CA PRO A 115 22.56 -1.02 0.27
C PRO A 115 21.67 -0.76 1.46
N GLY A 116 20.38 -0.68 1.22
CA GLY A 116 19.47 -0.42 2.31
C GLY A 116 19.43 -1.53 3.32
N LYS A 117 19.58 -2.75 2.88
CA LYS A 117 19.55 -3.87 3.79
C LYS A 117 20.87 -4.12 4.44
N MET A 118 21.90 -3.83 3.72
CA MET A 118 23.19 -4.16 4.18
C MET A 118 23.62 -3.40 5.35
N ILE A 119 23.27 -2.19 5.36
CA ILE A 119 23.67 -1.29 6.40
C ILE A 119 23.35 -1.78 7.79
N SER A 120 22.19 -2.35 7.93
CA SER A 120 21.79 -2.80 9.26
C SER A 120 22.68 -3.92 9.77
N SER A 121 23.18 -4.72 8.85
CA SER A 121 24.07 -5.79 9.24
C SER A 121 25.41 -5.26 9.69
N ALA A 122 25.77 -4.18 9.10
CA ALA A 122 27.07 -3.61 9.40
C ALA A 122 27.19 -3.20 10.83
N ILE A 123 26.14 -2.73 11.37
CA ILE A 123 26.17 -2.22 12.71
C ILE A 123 26.48 -3.26 13.75
N CYS A 124 26.05 -4.43 13.49
CA CYS A 124 26.24 -5.45 14.43
C CYS A 124 27.59 -5.77 14.77
N GLN A 125 28.43 -5.50 14.09
CA GLN A 125 29.58 -6.04 14.29
C GLN A 125 30.44 -5.38 14.87
N ASN A 126 30.31 -4.98 15.01
CA ASN A 126 30.89 -4.49 15.57
C ASN A 126 32.03 -4.41 15.28
N GLU A 127 32.19 -4.52 14.71
CA GLU A 127 33.21 -4.44 14.36
C GLU A 127 33.56 -3.62 14.12
#